data_faf032d9266b8fd77b6074ce7be4a4cd
#
_entry.id   faf032d9266b8fd77b6074ce7be4a4cd
#
_cell.length_a   1.000
_cell.length_b   1.000
_cell.length_c   1.000
_cell.angle_alpha   90.00
_cell.angle_beta   90.00
_cell.angle_gamma   90.00
#
_symmetry.space_group_name_H-M   'P 1'
#
loop_
_entity.id
_entity.type
_entity.pdbx_description
1 polymer ?
#
loop_
_entity_poly.entity_id
_entity_poly.type
_entity_poly.pdbx_seq_one_letter_code
_entity_poly.pdbx_strand_id
1 'polypeptide(L)'
;VCTSLLKLIAQGREHPYLYGWDLQQHPLILGDEGAVTLVAVGEDLQDQYHVGERYVVQPAVDHAPINHRERYANGARGVHKVAVSYTLPGHLAEYMLIGEEILAAGCLLPMPAGIASAHAALAEPLSCAVSAQAHHLRVTQKDPHAPRTAANGVAAGGVTVIIGAGAMGRMHVDIALASTPRAIIIADVMPERLQLCDRLFAERAAQHGIKFYTTLSGDALKSTVLEVSERGADDVIVAVGVKQAIHEAQFLLARGGVLNLFGGLPRRDAEVAFDTTAVHYNEIVITGSSGGSPWDVAESLSLMAKASINPSVHITRIADLAHVPGLLMQMKNQQLDGKAMIYPHRPSQTIRQVSQWTQDDERDYLAAR
;
A
#
# COMPACT_ATOMS: atom_id res chain seq x y z
N VAL A 1 8.34 0.20 7.95
CA VAL A 1 9.30 1.07 7.22
C VAL A 1 8.98 1.04 5.74
N CYS A 2 8.76 2.21 5.11
CA CYS A 2 8.28 2.38 3.73
C CYS A 2 9.37 2.92 2.80
N THR A 3 9.27 2.59 1.50
CA THR A 3 10.14 3.18 0.45
C THR A 3 9.87 4.67 0.20
N SER A 4 8.72 5.20 0.63
CA SER A 4 8.40 6.63 0.63
C SER A 4 9.46 7.45 1.37
N LEU A 5 9.99 6.90 2.48
CA LEU A 5 11.06 7.52 3.26
C LEU A 5 12.34 7.73 2.47
N LEU A 6 12.71 6.79 1.59
CA LEU A 6 13.87 6.94 0.72
C LEU A 6 13.68 8.08 -0.29
N LYS A 7 12.46 8.27 -0.80
CA LYS A 7 12.13 9.38 -1.69
C LYS A 7 12.23 10.72 -0.95
N LEU A 8 11.67 10.77 0.26
CA LEU A 8 11.74 11.96 1.13
C LEU A 8 13.20 12.33 1.45
N ILE A 9 14.02 11.36 1.87
CA ILE A 9 15.44 11.58 2.20
C ILE A 9 16.21 12.06 0.95
N ALA A 10 15.94 11.48 -0.22
CA ALA A 10 16.64 11.83 -1.46
C ALA A 10 16.26 13.21 -2.00
N GLN A 11 15.00 13.63 -1.86
CA GLN A 11 14.50 14.91 -2.38
C GLN A 11 14.64 16.05 -1.36
N GLY A 12 14.70 15.74 -0.07
CA GLY A 12 14.76 16.74 0.99
C GLY A 12 13.63 17.76 0.86
N ARG A 13 13.94 19.04 1.09
CA ARG A 13 12.97 20.13 1.01
C ARG A 13 12.22 20.28 -0.33
N GLU A 14 12.74 19.70 -1.39
CA GLU A 14 12.12 19.71 -2.72
C GLU A 14 11.01 18.66 -2.86
N HIS A 15 10.79 17.82 -1.84
CA HIS A 15 9.71 16.87 -1.84
C HIS A 15 8.35 17.61 -1.85
N PRO A 16 7.40 17.24 -2.75
CA PRO A 16 6.13 17.97 -2.93
C PRO A 16 5.31 18.14 -1.64
N TYR A 17 5.34 17.16 -0.74
CA TYR A 17 4.59 17.22 0.52
C TYR A 17 5.27 18.04 1.63
N LEU A 18 6.46 18.56 1.40
CA LEU A 18 7.10 19.48 2.35
C LEU A 18 6.74 20.93 2.13
N TYR A 19 6.23 21.28 0.94
CA TYR A 19 5.80 22.65 0.63
C TYR A 19 6.82 23.72 0.98
N GLY A 20 8.12 23.44 0.78
CA GLY A 20 9.22 24.32 1.10
C GLY A 20 9.64 24.34 2.58
N TRP A 21 9.16 23.41 3.39
CA TRP A 21 9.60 23.22 4.78
C TRP A 21 11.12 23.07 4.89
N ASP A 22 11.74 23.84 5.79
CA ASP A 22 13.18 23.80 5.99
C ASP A 22 13.56 22.69 6.98
N LEU A 23 14.11 21.60 6.45
CA LEU A 23 14.52 20.42 7.24
C LEU A 23 15.69 20.70 8.18
N GLN A 24 16.51 21.72 7.93
CA GLN A 24 17.63 22.05 8.81
C GLN A 24 17.15 22.77 10.07
N GLN A 25 16.17 23.66 9.91
CA GLN A 25 15.59 24.38 11.04
C GLN A 25 14.49 23.56 11.74
N HIS A 26 13.78 22.74 10.98
CA HIS A 26 12.62 21.98 11.45
C HIS A 26 12.75 20.50 11.05
N PRO A 27 13.55 19.71 11.77
CA PRO A 27 13.71 18.28 11.46
C PRO A 27 12.38 17.54 11.60
N LEU A 28 12.23 16.48 10.78
CA LEU A 28 11.03 15.64 10.73
C LEU A 28 11.23 14.34 11.50
N ILE A 29 10.14 13.87 12.10
CA ILE A 29 10.03 12.48 12.56
C ILE A 29 9.43 11.67 11.42
N LEU A 30 10.16 10.65 10.96
CA LEU A 30 9.78 9.79 9.85
C LEU A 30 8.76 8.72 10.27
N GLY A 31 8.19 8.01 9.29
CA GLY A 31 7.28 6.87 9.50
C GLY A 31 5.83 7.21 9.17
N ASP A 32 5.39 6.79 7.99
CA ASP A 32 4.04 7.00 7.46
C ASP A 32 3.11 5.80 7.69
N GLU A 33 3.62 4.72 8.25
CA GLU A 33 2.90 3.48 8.56
C GLU A 33 3.03 3.18 10.06
N GLY A 34 1.92 3.01 10.77
CA GLY A 34 2.03 2.69 12.20
C GLY A 34 0.68 2.47 12.90
N ALA A 35 0.77 1.82 14.04
CA ALA A 35 -0.30 1.68 15.01
C ALA A 35 0.13 2.33 16.33
N VAL A 36 -0.80 2.97 17.03
CA VAL A 36 -0.56 3.71 18.26
C VAL A 36 -1.48 3.23 19.38
N THR A 37 -1.00 3.34 20.62
CA THR A 37 -1.83 3.21 21.82
C THR A 37 -1.86 4.56 22.51
N LEU A 38 -3.03 5.07 22.85
CA LEU A 38 -3.17 6.34 23.54
C LEU A 38 -2.61 6.23 24.97
N VAL A 39 -1.63 7.06 25.28
CA VAL A 39 -1.01 7.13 26.62
C VAL A 39 -1.39 8.41 27.39
N ALA A 40 -1.85 9.42 26.65
CA ALA A 40 -2.41 10.64 27.19
C ALA A 40 -3.46 11.21 26.23
N VAL A 41 -4.45 11.92 26.74
CA VAL A 41 -5.54 12.56 26.00
C VAL A 41 -5.72 13.96 26.52
N GLY A 42 -5.82 14.94 25.62
CA GLY A 42 -6.10 16.34 25.98
C GLY A 42 -7.43 16.50 26.69
N GLU A 43 -7.53 17.50 27.57
CA GLU A 43 -8.72 17.69 28.43
C GLU A 43 -10.02 17.75 27.62
N ASP A 44 -10.03 18.46 26.51
CA ASP A 44 -11.22 18.66 25.67
C ASP A 44 -11.60 17.43 24.83
N LEU A 45 -10.80 16.35 24.87
CA LEU A 45 -11.00 15.15 24.06
C LEU A 45 -11.31 13.90 24.92
N GLN A 46 -11.34 14.02 26.25
CA GLN A 46 -11.52 12.87 27.16
C GLN A 46 -12.88 12.20 27.08
N ASP A 47 -13.89 12.90 26.57
CA ASP A 47 -15.21 12.31 26.30
C ASP A 47 -15.24 11.44 25.03
N GLN A 48 -14.23 11.56 24.15
CA GLN A 48 -14.19 10.87 22.85
C GLN A 48 -13.09 9.81 22.78
N TYR A 49 -11.98 10.00 23.50
CA TYR A 49 -10.80 9.14 23.44
C TYR A 49 -10.33 8.76 24.83
N HIS A 50 -9.89 7.51 25.01
CA HIS A 50 -9.46 7.03 26.31
C HIS A 50 -8.06 6.43 26.26
N VAL A 51 -7.31 6.61 27.34
CA VAL A 51 -5.98 5.99 27.53
C VAL A 51 -6.10 4.47 27.44
N GLY A 52 -5.20 3.86 26.67
CA GLY A 52 -5.18 2.42 26.41
C GLY A 52 -5.88 2.01 25.12
N GLU A 53 -6.70 2.86 24.52
CA GLU A 53 -7.30 2.59 23.20
C GLU A 53 -6.23 2.58 22.10
N ARG A 54 -6.45 1.74 21.08
CA ARG A 54 -5.51 1.49 20.00
C ARG A 54 -6.06 1.95 18.68
N TYR A 55 -5.21 2.61 17.89
CA TYR A 55 -5.57 3.23 16.63
C TYR A 55 -4.51 3.01 15.56
N VAL A 56 -4.93 3.19 14.30
CA VAL A 56 -4.07 3.36 13.14
C VAL A 56 -4.25 4.78 12.63
N VAL A 57 -3.19 5.39 12.15
CA VAL A 57 -3.23 6.73 11.57
C VAL A 57 -3.15 6.64 10.04
N GLN A 58 -4.13 7.21 9.34
CA GLN A 58 -4.03 7.45 7.90
C GLN A 58 -3.10 8.66 7.67
N PRO A 59 -1.96 8.48 6.97
CA PRO A 59 -0.94 9.53 6.90
C PRO A 59 -1.27 10.66 5.91
N ALA A 60 -2.06 10.39 4.89
CA ALA A 60 -2.43 11.39 3.88
C ALA A 60 -3.63 12.21 4.36
N VAL A 61 -3.36 13.32 5.05
CA VAL A 61 -4.36 14.13 5.75
C VAL A 61 -4.87 15.23 4.81
N ASP A 62 -6.09 15.07 4.28
CA ASP A 62 -6.77 16.06 3.44
C ASP A 62 -7.34 17.19 4.29
N HIS A 63 -6.43 17.99 4.85
CA HIS A 63 -6.72 19.13 5.70
C HIS A 63 -5.66 20.22 5.50
N ALA A 64 -6.05 21.47 5.58
CA ALA A 64 -5.11 22.58 5.59
C ALA A 64 -4.32 22.57 6.91
N PRO A 65 -3.05 23.01 6.92
CA PRO A 65 -2.29 23.13 8.14
C PRO A 65 -2.99 24.03 9.16
N ILE A 66 -3.15 23.56 10.39
CA ILE A 66 -3.65 24.34 11.54
C ILE A 66 -2.45 24.88 12.30
N ASN A 67 -1.49 23.97 12.63
CA ASN A 67 -0.32 24.28 13.44
C ASN A 67 0.92 24.53 12.56
N HIS A 68 1.90 25.27 13.11
CA HIS A 68 3.20 25.50 12.50
C HIS A 68 3.16 26.08 11.07
N ARG A 69 2.17 26.91 10.78
CA ARG A 69 1.98 27.51 9.45
C ARG A 69 3.19 28.33 9.00
N GLU A 70 3.94 28.89 9.95
CA GLU A 70 5.17 29.66 9.71
C GLU A 70 6.31 28.83 9.09
N ARG A 71 6.27 27.51 9.23
CA ARG A 71 7.30 26.59 8.69
C ARG A 71 7.11 26.29 7.21
N TYR A 72 5.91 26.53 6.68
CA TYR A 72 5.60 26.30 5.27
C TYR A 72 5.95 27.52 4.43
N ALA A 73 6.33 27.29 3.17
CA ALA A 73 6.47 28.39 2.23
C ALA A 73 5.17 29.21 2.16
N ASN A 74 5.28 30.53 2.09
CA ASN A 74 4.16 31.46 2.04
C ASN A 74 3.12 31.33 3.18
N GLY A 75 3.53 30.84 4.36
CA GLY A 75 2.63 30.66 5.50
C GLY A 75 1.49 29.67 5.21
N ALA A 76 1.79 28.60 4.47
CA ALA A 76 0.87 27.56 4.09
C ALA A 76 -0.29 27.97 3.17
N ARG A 77 -0.21 29.11 2.47
CA ARG A 77 -1.27 29.52 1.52
C ARG A 77 -1.38 28.51 0.38
N GLY A 78 -2.61 28.01 0.15
CA GLY A 78 -2.90 27.03 -0.89
C GLY A 78 -2.52 25.59 -0.55
N VAL A 79 -2.01 25.33 0.65
CA VAL A 79 -1.79 23.95 1.14
C VAL A 79 -3.10 23.41 1.68
N HIS A 80 -3.61 22.36 1.05
CA HIS A 80 -4.87 21.69 1.42
C HIS A 80 -4.67 20.26 1.91
N LYS A 81 -3.41 19.80 1.88
CA LYS A 81 -3.05 18.43 2.31
C LYS A 81 -1.76 18.49 3.08
N VAL A 82 -1.76 17.94 4.27
CA VAL A 82 -0.56 17.70 5.09
C VAL A 82 -0.37 16.18 5.23
N ALA A 83 0.79 15.75 5.71
CA ALA A 83 1.02 14.31 5.81
C ALA A 83 1.87 13.96 7.03
N VAL A 84 1.52 12.85 7.68
CA VAL A 84 2.32 12.17 8.69
C VAL A 84 3.64 11.72 8.08
N SER A 85 4.74 11.85 8.80
CA SER A 85 6.11 11.61 8.30
C SER A 85 6.70 12.72 7.43
N TYR A 86 5.91 13.73 7.06
CA TYR A 86 6.34 14.87 6.23
C TYR A 86 6.24 16.18 7.01
N THR A 87 5.05 16.73 7.12
CA THR A 87 4.80 17.98 7.85
C THR A 87 4.10 17.76 9.20
N LEU A 88 3.64 16.54 9.44
CA LEU A 88 3.16 16.06 10.74
C LEU A 88 4.11 14.99 11.28
N PRO A 89 4.21 14.82 12.62
CA PRO A 89 5.06 13.80 13.23
C PRO A 89 4.77 12.39 12.70
N GLY A 90 5.82 11.60 12.49
CA GLY A 90 5.72 10.21 12.04
C GLY A 90 5.83 9.20 13.17
N HIS A 91 5.66 7.91 12.82
CA HIS A 91 5.62 6.79 13.77
C HIS A 91 6.98 6.25 14.20
N LEU A 92 8.09 6.68 13.58
CA LEU A 92 9.43 6.22 13.97
C LEU A 92 9.92 7.01 15.20
N ALA A 93 9.16 6.92 16.27
CA ALA A 93 9.39 7.52 17.58
C ALA A 93 8.77 6.65 18.67
N GLU A 94 9.22 6.81 19.92
CA GLU A 94 8.60 6.17 21.08
C GLU A 94 7.19 6.71 21.34
N TYR A 95 7.00 8.02 21.13
CA TYR A 95 5.72 8.71 21.25
C TYR A 95 5.47 9.60 20.06
N MET A 96 4.20 9.68 19.67
CA MET A 96 3.73 10.51 18.57
C MET A 96 2.60 11.42 19.07
N LEU A 97 2.65 12.69 18.72
CA LEU A 97 1.54 13.61 18.94
C LEU A 97 0.51 13.46 17.80
N ILE A 98 -0.72 13.13 18.16
CA ILE A 98 -1.86 13.18 17.26
C ILE A 98 -2.48 14.58 17.36
N GLY A 99 -2.23 15.40 16.35
CA GLY A 99 -2.69 16.80 16.32
C GLY A 99 -4.07 16.97 15.71
N GLU A 100 -4.54 18.20 15.76
CA GLU A 100 -5.88 18.62 15.29
C GLU A 100 -6.12 18.26 13.82
N GLU A 101 -5.11 18.36 12.96
CA GLU A 101 -5.23 18.05 11.53
C GLU A 101 -5.65 16.59 11.31
N ILE A 102 -5.05 15.66 12.07
CA ILE A 102 -5.34 14.22 11.98
C ILE A 102 -6.78 13.94 12.46
N LEU A 103 -7.17 14.56 13.58
CA LEU A 103 -8.50 14.38 14.17
C LEU A 103 -9.59 15.01 13.29
N ALA A 104 -9.39 16.25 12.84
CA ALA A 104 -10.34 16.97 11.99
C ALA A 104 -10.59 16.29 10.63
N ALA A 105 -9.57 15.61 10.09
CA ALA A 105 -9.69 14.85 8.85
C ALA A 105 -10.22 13.41 9.05
N GLY A 106 -10.51 12.98 10.27
CA GLY A 106 -10.96 11.61 10.57
C GLY A 106 -9.88 10.55 10.29
N CYS A 107 -8.61 10.93 10.39
CA CYS A 107 -7.47 10.08 10.07
C CYS A 107 -6.96 9.21 11.24
N LEU A 108 -7.57 9.29 12.41
CA LEU A 108 -7.32 8.40 13.55
C LEU A 108 -8.41 7.31 13.58
N LEU A 109 -8.06 6.09 13.16
CA LEU A 109 -9.02 5.00 12.98
C LEU A 109 -8.85 3.94 14.09
N PRO A 110 -9.95 3.53 14.75
CA PRO A 110 -9.88 2.53 15.83
C PRO A 110 -9.44 1.17 15.29
N MET A 111 -8.54 0.51 16.02
CA MET A 111 -8.16 -0.86 15.72
C MET A 111 -9.24 -1.84 16.18
N PRO A 112 -9.68 -2.78 15.33
CA PRO A 112 -10.55 -3.87 15.76
C PRO A 112 -9.89 -4.70 16.86
N ALA A 113 -10.71 -5.21 17.79
CA ALA A 113 -10.23 -6.13 18.81
C ALA A 113 -9.59 -7.39 18.19
N GLY A 114 -8.54 -7.89 18.81
CA GLY A 114 -7.87 -9.12 18.36
C GLY A 114 -6.87 -8.96 17.21
N ILE A 115 -6.65 -7.75 16.67
CA ILE A 115 -5.59 -7.53 15.68
C ILE A 115 -4.28 -7.15 16.39
N ALA A 116 -3.17 -7.77 16.00
CA ALA A 116 -1.83 -7.43 16.44
C ALA A 116 -1.44 -6.01 15.97
N SER A 117 -0.66 -5.26 16.76
CA SER A 117 -0.24 -3.90 16.38
C SER A 117 0.61 -3.88 15.13
N ALA A 118 1.49 -4.88 14.94
CA ALA A 118 2.26 -5.02 13.71
C ALA A 118 1.38 -5.27 12.48
N HIS A 119 0.30 -6.04 12.63
CA HIS A 119 -0.67 -6.24 11.54
C HIS A 119 -1.44 -4.97 11.24
N ALA A 120 -1.92 -4.28 12.27
CA ALA A 120 -2.65 -3.03 12.12
C ALA A 120 -1.79 -1.93 11.46
N ALA A 121 -0.49 -1.88 11.76
CA ALA A 121 0.45 -0.96 11.10
C ALA A 121 0.56 -1.19 9.58
N LEU A 122 0.20 -2.39 9.09
CA LEU A 122 0.12 -2.67 7.65
C LEU A 122 -1.18 -2.19 7.01
N ALA A 123 -2.15 -1.70 7.79
CA ALA A 123 -3.40 -1.20 7.22
C ALA A 123 -3.16 -0.02 6.25
N GLU A 124 -2.14 0.81 6.53
CA GLU A 124 -1.77 1.90 5.61
C GLU A 124 -1.30 1.38 4.25
N PRO A 125 -0.23 0.58 4.13
CA PRO A 125 0.21 0.12 2.81
C PRO A 125 -0.81 -0.81 2.12
N LEU A 126 -1.60 -1.57 2.87
CA LEU A 126 -2.71 -2.36 2.32
C LEU A 126 -3.83 -1.45 1.80
N SER A 127 -4.09 -0.32 2.46
CA SER A 127 -5.08 0.67 2.00
C SER A 127 -4.74 1.23 0.61
N CYS A 128 -3.46 1.35 0.29
CA CYS A 128 -3.01 1.74 -1.04
C CYS A 128 -3.43 0.71 -2.10
N ALA A 129 -3.35 -0.60 -1.78
CA ALA A 129 -3.78 -1.66 -2.68
C ALA A 129 -5.32 -1.74 -2.77
N VAL A 130 -6.04 -1.54 -1.66
CA VAL A 130 -7.51 -1.43 -1.62
C VAL A 130 -7.96 -0.27 -2.51
N SER A 131 -7.42 0.92 -2.31
CA SER A 131 -7.71 2.11 -3.11
C SER A 131 -7.45 1.86 -4.59
N ALA A 132 -6.28 1.30 -4.93
CA ALA A 132 -5.93 1.01 -6.31
C ALA A 132 -6.95 0.07 -6.98
N GLN A 133 -7.31 -1.01 -6.31
CA GLN A 133 -8.28 -1.97 -6.86
C GLN A 133 -9.70 -1.39 -6.90
N ALA A 134 -10.08 -0.55 -5.96
CA ALA A 134 -11.36 0.17 -6.00
C ALA A 134 -11.46 1.16 -7.18
N HIS A 135 -10.33 1.64 -7.71
CA HIS A 135 -10.26 2.48 -8.91
C HIS A 135 -10.38 1.71 -10.23
N HIS A 136 -10.51 0.37 -10.18
CA HIS A 136 -10.84 -0.42 -11.35
C HIS A 136 -12.31 -0.21 -11.71
N LEU A 137 -12.57 0.77 -12.55
CA LEU A 137 -13.90 1.14 -12.99
C LEU A 137 -14.13 0.61 -14.40
N ARG A 138 -15.19 -0.17 -14.57
CA ARG A 138 -15.59 -0.69 -15.87
C ARG A 138 -17.05 -0.44 -16.14
N VAL A 139 -17.37 -0.24 -17.43
CA VAL A 139 -18.76 -0.13 -17.89
C VAL A 139 -19.27 -1.53 -18.21
N THR A 140 -20.37 -1.91 -17.58
CA THR A 140 -21.05 -3.19 -17.83
C THR A 140 -22.43 -2.96 -18.43
N GLN A 141 -22.92 -3.94 -19.18
CA GLN A 141 -24.24 -3.91 -19.77
C GLN A 141 -24.83 -5.32 -19.76
N LYS A 142 -26.00 -5.48 -19.19
CA LYS A 142 -26.64 -6.80 -19.02
C LYS A 142 -27.03 -7.42 -20.37
N ASP A 143 -27.51 -6.61 -21.27
CA ASP A 143 -27.87 -6.96 -22.65
C ASP A 143 -27.78 -5.71 -23.52
N PRO A 144 -27.76 -5.82 -24.87
CA PRO A 144 -27.58 -4.68 -25.78
C PRO A 144 -28.64 -3.56 -25.64
N HIS A 145 -29.80 -3.84 -25.06
CA HIS A 145 -30.91 -2.88 -24.90
C HIS A 145 -30.99 -2.34 -23.47
N ALA A 146 -30.27 -2.96 -22.52
CA ALA A 146 -30.23 -2.49 -21.14
C ALA A 146 -29.37 -1.21 -20.99
N PRO A 147 -29.63 -0.35 -20.02
CA PRO A 147 -28.74 0.77 -19.71
C PRO A 147 -27.38 0.24 -19.26
N ARG A 148 -26.33 1.01 -19.57
CA ARG A 148 -25.00 0.77 -19.05
C ARG A 148 -24.92 1.09 -17.56
N THR A 149 -24.17 0.29 -16.81
CA THR A 149 -23.90 0.49 -15.38
C THR A 149 -22.39 0.50 -15.14
N ALA A 150 -21.96 1.21 -14.11
CA ALA A 150 -20.59 1.18 -13.64
C ALA A 150 -20.42 0.07 -12.61
N ALA A 151 -19.33 -0.70 -12.74
CA ALA A 151 -18.86 -1.62 -11.71
C ALA A 151 -17.42 -1.24 -11.34
N ASN A 152 -17.10 -1.23 -10.05
CA ASN A 152 -15.76 -0.97 -9.56
C ASN A 152 -15.16 -2.23 -8.90
N GLY A 153 -13.86 -2.17 -8.67
CA GLY A 153 -13.10 -3.28 -8.12
C GLY A 153 -12.59 -4.27 -9.17
N VAL A 154 -11.75 -5.19 -8.74
CA VAL A 154 -11.24 -6.31 -9.56
C VAL A 154 -12.42 -7.18 -10.02
N ALA A 155 -12.38 -7.64 -11.28
CA ALA A 155 -13.45 -8.42 -11.86
C ALA A 155 -13.62 -9.78 -11.16
N ALA A 156 -14.72 -9.97 -10.45
CA ALA A 156 -15.08 -11.29 -9.93
C ALA A 156 -15.21 -12.29 -11.09
N GLY A 157 -14.59 -13.47 -10.96
CA GLY A 157 -14.51 -14.46 -12.03
C GLY A 157 -13.62 -14.09 -13.23
N GLY A 158 -12.97 -12.90 -13.20
CA GLY A 158 -12.04 -12.42 -14.22
C GLY A 158 -10.62 -12.95 -14.05
N VAL A 159 -9.72 -12.49 -14.92
CA VAL A 159 -8.27 -12.73 -14.83
C VAL A 159 -7.58 -11.45 -14.40
N THR A 160 -6.87 -11.49 -13.28
CA THR A 160 -6.10 -10.36 -12.74
C THR A 160 -4.61 -10.62 -12.91
N VAL A 161 -3.92 -9.67 -13.54
CA VAL A 161 -2.46 -9.67 -13.68
C VAL A 161 -1.85 -8.61 -12.76
N ILE A 162 -0.81 -8.98 -12.03
CA ILE A 162 -0.04 -8.08 -11.18
C ILE A 162 1.41 -8.10 -11.64
N ILE A 163 1.94 -6.94 -12.07
CA ILE A 163 3.33 -6.82 -12.55
C ILE A 163 4.17 -6.22 -11.43
N GLY A 164 5.11 -7.01 -10.92
CA GLY A 164 5.96 -6.73 -9.78
C GLY A 164 5.59 -7.56 -8.55
N ALA A 165 6.46 -8.48 -8.14
CA ALA A 165 6.29 -9.38 -7.00
C ALA A 165 6.98 -8.87 -5.72
N GLY A 166 7.28 -7.57 -5.63
CA GLY A 166 7.76 -6.90 -4.43
C GLY A 166 6.68 -6.81 -3.34
N ALA A 167 6.99 -6.10 -2.25
CA ALA A 167 6.07 -5.98 -1.11
C ALA A 167 4.66 -5.50 -1.51
N MET A 168 4.57 -4.45 -2.36
CA MET A 168 3.27 -3.92 -2.78
C MET A 168 2.54 -4.87 -3.73
N GLY A 169 3.24 -5.50 -4.69
CA GLY A 169 2.61 -6.50 -5.58
C GLY A 169 2.01 -7.67 -4.80
N ARG A 170 2.70 -8.16 -3.77
CA ARG A 170 2.17 -9.20 -2.86
C ARG A 170 0.94 -8.73 -2.07
N MET A 171 0.91 -7.48 -1.64
CA MET A 171 -0.28 -6.88 -1.02
C MET A 171 -1.46 -6.79 -1.99
N HIS A 172 -1.18 -6.48 -3.27
CA HIS A 172 -2.20 -6.53 -4.32
C HIS A 172 -2.75 -7.95 -4.54
N VAL A 173 -1.89 -8.99 -4.48
CA VAL A 173 -2.36 -10.40 -4.52
C VAL A 173 -3.29 -10.69 -3.36
N ASP A 174 -2.89 -10.31 -2.15
CA ASP A 174 -3.66 -10.57 -0.93
C ASP A 174 -5.06 -9.91 -0.98
N ILE A 175 -5.13 -8.66 -1.42
CA ILE A 175 -6.42 -7.95 -1.62
C ILE A 175 -7.22 -8.56 -2.79
N ALA A 176 -6.58 -8.93 -3.91
CA ALA A 176 -7.27 -9.52 -5.06
C ALA A 176 -7.90 -10.88 -4.73
N LEU A 177 -7.29 -11.67 -3.84
CA LEU A 177 -7.87 -12.94 -3.37
C LEU A 177 -9.26 -12.73 -2.73
N ALA A 178 -9.47 -11.61 -2.02
CA ALA A 178 -10.77 -11.27 -1.43
C ALA A 178 -11.84 -10.88 -2.48
N SER A 179 -11.43 -10.51 -3.70
CA SER A 179 -12.33 -10.14 -4.80
C SER A 179 -12.75 -11.32 -5.69
N THR A 180 -12.30 -12.52 -5.40
CA THR A 180 -12.66 -13.78 -6.07
C THR A 180 -12.51 -13.78 -7.60
N PRO A 181 -11.37 -13.35 -8.19
CA PRO A 181 -11.12 -13.58 -9.62
C PRO A 181 -10.99 -15.10 -9.88
N ARG A 182 -11.20 -15.56 -11.12
CA ARG A 182 -10.97 -16.97 -11.45
C ARG A 182 -9.49 -17.34 -11.55
N ALA A 183 -8.63 -16.33 -11.81
CA ALA A 183 -7.18 -16.51 -11.88
C ALA A 183 -6.44 -15.21 -11.49
N ILE A 184 -5.33 -15.38 -10.80
CA ILE A 184 -4.34 -14.34 -10.54
C ILE A 184 -3.02 -14.76 -11.17
N ILE A 185 -2.41 -13.86 -11.95
CA ILE A 185 -1.08 -14.04 -12.55
C ILE A 185 -0.18 -12.95 -11.95
N ILE A 186 0.89 -13.33 -11.25
CA ILE A 186 1.89 -12.40 -10.78
C ILE A 186 3.20 -12.55 -11.56
N ALA A 187 3.76 -11.43 -12.01
CA ALA A 187 4.98 -11.42 -12.81
C ALA A 187 6.08 -10.56 -12.16
N ASP A 188 7.32 -11.02 -12.26
CA ASP A 188 8.51 -10.25 -11.86
C ASP A 188 9.69 -10.66 -12.77
N VAL A 189 10.76 -9.89 -12.74
CA VAL A 189 12.02 -10.23 -13.38
C VAL A 189 12.91 -11.12 -12.50
N MET A 190 12.59 -11.25 -11.21
CA MET A 190 13.35 -12.00 -10.22
C MET A 190 12.68 -13.34 -9.89
N PRO A 191 13.24 -14.49 -10.29
CA PRO A 191 12.66 -15.80 -10.01
C PRO A 191 12.43 -16.08 -8.52
N GLU A 192 13.29 -15.58 -7.65
CA GLU A 192 13.21 -15.79 -6.19
C GLU A 192 11.94 -15.16 -5.60
N ARG A 193 11.53 -14.00 -6.11
CA ARG A 193 10.29 -13.34 -5.71
C ARG A 193 9.06 -14.10 -6.16
N LEU A 194 9.10 -14.68 -7.35
CA LEU A 194 8.03 -15.52 -7.89
C LEU A 194 7.87 -16.80 -7.05
N GLN A 195 8.98 -17.47 -6.72
CA GLN A 195 8.97 -18.63 -5.83
C GLN A 195 8.41 -18.28 -4.44
N LEU A 196 8.72 -17.08 -3.92
CA LEU A 196 8.15 -16.62 -2.66
C LEU A 196 6.64 -16.41 -2.78
N CYS A 197 6.17 -15.78 -3.85
CA CYS A 197 4.74 -15.59 -4.09
C CYS A 197 3.99 -16.92 -4.17
N ASP A 198 4.56 -17.91 -4.85
CA ASP A 198 3.97 -19.24 -4.94
C ASP A 198 3.80 -19.87 -3.56
N ARG A 199 4.86 -19.85 -2.74
CA ARG A 199 4.80 -20.37 -1.35
C ARG A 199 3.78 -19.63 -0.48
N LEU A 200 3.60 -18.33 -0.67
CA LEU A 200 2.72 -17.52 0.19
C LEU A 200 1.25 -17.60 -0.21
N PHE A 201 0.95 -17.76 -1.50
CA PHE A 201 -0.39 -17.50 -2.01
C PHE A 201 -1.04 -18.68 -2.75
N ALA A 202 -0.28 -19.65 -3.30
CA ALA A 202 -0.85 -20.69 -4.14
C ALA A 202 -1.88 -21.55 -3.38
N GLU A 203 -1.59 -21.97 -2.16
CA GLU A 203 -2.51 -22.77 -1.34
C GLU A 203 -3.77 -21.97 -0.97
N ARG A 204 -3.61 -20.71 -0.53
CA ARG A 204 -4.76 -19.85 -0.22
C ARG A 204 -5.63 -19.58 -1.45
N ALA A 205 -5.02 -19.31 -2.60
CA ALA A 205 -5.76 -19.14 -3.84
C ALA A 205 -6.58 -20.41 -4.17
N ALA A 206 -5.98 -21.59 -4.06
CA ALA A 206 -6.65 -22.85 -4.27
C ALA A 206 -7.83 -23.08 -3.31
N GLN A 207 -7.69 -22.71 -2.03
CA GLN A 207 -8.76 -22.77 -1.02
C GLN A 207 -9.98 -21.90 -1.40
N HIS A 208 -9.74 -20.80 -2.12
CA HIS A 208 -10.77 -19.91 -2.66
C HIS A 208 -11.22 -20.28 -4.09
N GLY A 209 -10.74 -21.40 -4.66
CA GLY A 209 -11.06 -21.81 -6.03
C GLY A 209 -10.40 -20.93 -7.11
N ILE A 210 -9.38 -20.15 -6.75
CA ILE A 210 -8.67 -19.24 -7.64
C ILE A 210 -7.42 -19.94 -8.17
N LYS A 211 -7.20 -19.91 -9.49
CA LYS A 211 -5.95 -20.39 -10.10
C LYS A 211 -4.86 -19.33 -9.91
N PHE A 212 -3.72 -19.74 -9.39
CA PHE A 212 -2.59 -18.84 -9.13
C PHE A 212 -1.41 -19.20 -10.02
N TYR A 213 -0.85 -18.22 -10.72
CA TYR A 213 0.28 -18.40 -11.63
C TYR A 213 1.38 -17.41 -11.32
N THR A 214 2.62 -17.87 -11.34
CA THR A 214 3.83 -17.06 -11.27
C THR A 214 4.57 -17.16 -12.59
N THR A 215 5.04 -16.05 -13.15
CA THR A 215 5.73 -16.04 -14.44
C THR A 215 6.76 -14.92 -14.53
N LEU A 216 7.77 -15.09 -15.38
CA LEU A 216 8.70 -13.99 -15.68
C LEU A 216 7.99 -12.91 -16.49
N SER A 217 8.40 -11.65 -16.26
CA SER A 217 7.93 -10.51 -17.04
C SER A 217 8.36 -10.60 -18.52
N GLY A 218 7.72 -9.84 -19.40
CA GLY A 218 7.97 -9.84 -20.84
C GLY A 218 7.19 -10.93 -21.59
N ASP A 219 7.80 -11.58 -22.57
CA ASP A 219 7.11 -12.56 -23.45
C ASP A 219 6.50 -13.73 -22.69
N ALA A 220 7.14 -14.20 -21.62
CA ALA A 220 6.60 -15.27 -20.78
C ALA A 220 5.27 -14.85 -20.13
N LEU A 221 5.17 -13.61 -19.63
CA LEU A 221 3.92 -13.08 -19.08
C LEU A 221 2.82 -13.05 -20.13
N LYS A 222 3.12 -12.56 -21.34
CA LYS A 222 2.14 -12.51 -22.43
C LYS A 222 1.64 -13.91 -22.79
N SER A 223 2.55 -14.90 -22.90
CA SER A 223 2.19 -16.28 -23.16
C SER A 223 1.30 -16.85 -22.07
N THR A 224 1.68 -16.66 -20.79
CA THR A 224 0.89 -17.13 -19.65
C THR A 224 -0.53 -16.49 -19.64
N VAL A 225 -0.65 -15.20 -19.94
CA VAL A 225 -1.96 -14.55 -20.01
C VAL A 225 -2.84 -15.18 -21.08
N LEU A 226 -2.29 -15.44 -22.28
CA LEU A 226 -3.03 -16.04 -23.39
C LEU A 226 -3.40 -17.51 -23.13
N GLU A 227 -2.56 -18.27 -22.44
CA GLU A 227 -2.87 -19.65 -22.00
C GLU A 227 -4.01 -19.68 -20.97
N VAL A 228 -4.05 -18.71 -20.05
CA VAL A 228 -5.09 -18.60 -19.02
C VAL A 228 -6.38 -18.02 -19.59
N SER A 229 -6.27 -17.10 -20.57
CA SER A 229 -7.40 -16.43 -21.20
C SER A 229 -7.05 -16.00 -22.63
N GLU A 230 -7.62 -16.67 -23.62
CA GLU A 230 -7.43 -16.33 -25.05
C GLU A 230 -7.77 -14.87 -25.38
N ARG A 231 -8.65 -14.24 -24.59
CA ARG A 231 -9.07 -12.84 -24.78
C ARG A 231 -8.21 -11.81 -24.05
N GLY A 232 -7.25 -12.22 -23.20
CA GLY A 232 -6.45 -11.36 -22.35
C GLY A 232 -6.99 -11.24 -20.92
N ALA A 233 -6.43 -10.32 -20.14
CA ALA A 233 -6.74 -10.07 -18.73
C ALA A 233 -7.86 -9.03 -18.55
N ASP A 234 -8.70 -9.23 -17.55
CA ASP A 234 -9.74 -8.25 -17.16
C ASP A 234 -9.14 -7.10 -16.36
N ASP A 235 -8.10 -7.36 -15.59
CA ASP A 235 -7.43 -6.39 -14.74
C ASP A 235 -5.91 -6.55 -14.85
N VAL A 236 -5.20 -5.46 -15.06
CA VAL A 236 -3.73 -5.42 -15.02
C VAL A 236 -3.29 -4.31 -14.06
N ILE A 237 -2.53 -4.68 -13.02
CA ILE A 237 -2.00 -3.76 -12.02
C ILE A 237 -0.48 -3.70 -12.19
N VAL A 238 0.05 -2.52 -12.51
CA VAL A 238 1.50 -2.32 -12.62
C VAL A 238 2.04 -1.79 -11.29
N ALA A 239 2.56 -2.70 -10.46
CA ALA A 239 3.09 -2.39 -9.12
C ALA A 239 4.59 -2.05 -9.12
N VAL A 240 5.14 -1.65 -10.26
CA VAL A 240 6.53 -1.22 -10.46
C VAL A 240 6.62 0.09 -11.21
N GLY A 241 7.57 0.94 -10.84
CA GLY A 241 7.82 2.21 -11.54
C GLY A 241 8.79 2.02 -12.72
N VAL A 242 8.39 1.24 -13.73
CA VAL A 242 9.20 0.92 -14.93
C VAL A 242 8.37 1.24 -16.18
N LYS A 243 8.87 2.17 -17.02
CA LYS A 243 8.17 2.60 -18.25
C LYS A 243 7.80 1.46 -19.17
N GLN A 244 8.73 0.55 -19.41
CA GLN A 244 8.53 -0.58 -20.31
C GLN A 244 7.40 -1.48 -19.81
N ALA A 245 7.34 -1.76 -18.49
CA ALA A 245 6.28 -2.56 -17.90
C ALA A 245 4.90 -1.89 -18.06
N ILE A 246 4.82 -0.56 -17.90
CA ILE A 246 3.58 0.20 -18.14
C ILE A 246 3.18 0.14 -19.62
N HIS A 247 4.14 0.33 -20.53
CA HIS A 247 3.88 0.29 -21.97
C HIS A 247 3.40 -1.10 -22.41
N GLU A 248 4.03 -2.17 -21.95
CA GLU A 248 3.67 -3.55 -22.30
C GLU A 248 2.34 -4.01 -21.69
N ALA A 249 2.00 -3.50 -20.52
CA ALA A 249 0.80 -3.90 -19.77
C ALA A 249 -0.51 -3.68 -20.57
N GLN A 250 -0.58 -2.65 -21.40
CA GLN A 250 -1.76 -2.36 -22.22
C GLN A 250 -2.11 -3.49 -23.21
N PHE A 251 -1.11 -4.26 -23.66
CA PHE A 251 -1.28 -5.36 -24.62
C PHE A 251 -1.68 -6.68 -23.96
N LEU A 252 -1.77 -6.73 -22.63
CA LEU A 252 -2.24 -7.89 -21.88
C LEU A 252 -3.75 -7.87 -21.66
N LEU A 253 -4.41 -6.72 -21.90
CA LEU A 253 -5.81 -6.51 -21.56
C LEU A 253 -6.76 -7.16 -22.55
N ALA A 254 -7.83 -7.73 -22.01
CA ALA A 254 -9.03 -8.06 -22.76
C ALA A 254 -9.80 -6.78 -23.15
N ARG A 255 -10.76 -6.90 -24.06
CA ARG A 255 -11.71 -5.82 -24.36
C ARG A 255 -12.48 -5.46 -23.06
N GLY A 256 -12.56 -4.15 -22.78
CA GLY A 256 -13.16 -3.61 -21.56
C GLY A 256 -12.33 -3.81 -20.31
N GLY A 257 -11.07 -4.27 -20.45
CA GLY A 257 -10.14 -4.47 -19.33
C GLY A 257 -9.63 -3.17 -18.75
N VAL A 258 -9.14 -3.22 -17.50
CA VAL A 258 -8.66 -2.07 -16.74
C VAL A 258 -7.17 -2.20 -16.47
N LEU A 259 -6.41 -1.15 -16.84
CA LEU A 259 -4.99 -0.98 -16.52
C LEU A 259 -4.85 0.00 -15.35
N ASN A 260 -4.31 -0.46 -14.24
CA ASN A 260 -4.00 0.39 -13.09
C ASN A 260 -2.51 0.71 -13.00
N LEU A 261 -2.19 1.99 -13.03
CA LEU A 261 -0.83 2.52 -12.88
C LEU A 261 -0.57 2.80 -11.39
N PHE A 262 -0.22 1.77 -10.64
CA PHE A 262 0.08 1.88 -9.22
C PHE A 262 1.53 2.32 -8.94
N GLY A 263 2.49 1.75 -9.66
CA GLY A 263 3.91 2.10 -9.56
C GLY A 263 4.22 3.45 -10.20
N GLY A 264 4.46 4.49 -9.40
CA GLY A 264 4.75 5.83 -9.91
C GLY A 264 6.13 5.95 -10.57
N LEU A 265 6.20 6.64 -11.71
CA LEU A 265 7.43 7.00 -12.40
C LEU A 265 8.05 8.29 -11.85
N PRO A 266 9.38 8.48 -11.98
CA PRO A 266 10.03 9.76 -11.71
C PRO A 266 9.49 10.85 -12.63
N ARG A 267 9.25 12.08 -12.13
CA ARG A 267 8.72 13.20 -12.94
C ARG A 267 9.49 13.48 -14.22
N ARG A 268 10.81 13.27 -14.22
CA ARG A 268 11.69 13.51 -15.38
C ARG A 268 11.50 12.47 -16.50
N ASP A 269 10.83 11.35 -16.19
CA ASP A 269 10.66 10.22 -17.09
C ASP A 269 9.24 9.62 -16.98
N ALA A 270 8.23 10.47 -16.92
CA ALA A 270 6.86 10.09 -16.65
C ALA A 270 6.01 9.83 -17.90
N GLU A 271 6.52 10.16 -19.10
CA GLU A 271 5.77 9.99 -20.33
C GLU A 271 5.84 8.55 -20.84
N VAL A 272 4.68 7.96 -21.11
CA VAL A 272 4.52 6.61 -21.68
C VAL A 272 3.54 6.68 -22.85
N ALA A 273 3.90 6.06 -23.97
CA ALA A 273 3.01 5.96 -25.12
C ALA A 273 1.96 4.87 -24.91
N PHE A 274 0.72 5.19 -25.25
CA PHE A 274 -0.40 4.24 -25.31
C PHE A 274 -0.91 4.09 -26.74
N ASP A 275 -1.31 2.85 -27.09
CA ASP A 275 -1.99 2.57 -28.34
C ASP A 275 -3.45 3.04 -28.27
N THR A 276 -3.72 4.19 -28.88
CA THR A 276 -5.07 4.77 -28.89
C THR A 276 -6.08 3.90 -29.65
N THR A 277 -5.63 3.01 -30.56
CA THR A 277 -6.48 2.03 -31.22
C THR A 277 -7.01 1.01 -30.20
N ALA A 278 -6.13 0.52 -29.32
CA ALA A 278 -6.53 -0.37 -28.23
C ALA A 278 -7.51 0.32 -27.26
N VAL A 279 -7.24 1.58 -26.90
CA VAL A 279 -8.14 2.36 -26.03
C VAL A 279 -9.52 2.52 -26.69
N HIS A 280 -9.56 2.87 -27.96
CA HIS A 280 -10.82 3.15 -28.68
C HIS A 280 -11.62 1.89 -29.00
N TYR A 281 -11.00 0.91 -29.67
CA TYR A 281 -11.72 -0.26 -30.19
C TYR A 281 -11.87 -1.39 -29.17
N ASN A 282 -10.92 -1.52 -28.24
CA ASN A 282 -11.01 -2.51 -27.16
C ASN A 282 -11.63 -1.92 -25.89
N GLU A 283 -12.00 -0.64 -25.89
CA GLU A 283 -12.69 0.02 -24.77
C GLU A 283 -11.95 -0.15 -23.44
N ILE A 284 -10.60 -0.21 -23.48
CA ILE A 284 -9.81 -0.36 -22.26
C ILE A 284 -9.85 0.92 -21.41
N VAL A 285 -9.78 0.74 -20.10
CA VAL A 285 -9.72 1.85 -19.14
C VAL A 285 -8.32 1.92 -18.55
N ILE A 286 -7.74 3.12 -18.53
CA ILE A 286 -6.47 3.40 -17.85
C ILE A 286 -6.79 4.23 -16.62
N THR A 287 -6.37 3.76 -15.45
CA THR A 287 -6.61 4.41 -14.17
C THR A 287 -5.33 4.45 -13.35
N GLY A 288 -5.35 5.18 -12.24
CA GLY A 288 -4.27 5.26 -11.27
C GLY A 288 -4.79 5.64 -9.90
N SER A 289 -3.99 5.39 -8.90
CA SER A 289 -4.28 5.77 -7.52
C SER A 289 -2.98 6.17 -6.80
N SER A 290 -3.11 6.99 -5.77
CA SER A 290 -1.98 7.43 -4.95
C SER A 290 -2.39 7.47 -3.49
N GLY A 291 -1.87 6.54 -2.69
CA GLY A 291 -2.25 6.38 -1.30
C GLY A 291 -3.65 5.77 -1.12
N GLY A 292 -4.09 5.68 0.13
CA GLY A 292 -5.45 5.33 0.52
C GLY A 292 -6.15 6.51 1.20
N SER A 293 -7.44 6.39 1.45
CA SER A 293 -8.25 7.27 2.27
C SER A 293 -8.49 6.66 3.66
N PRO A 294 -9.05 7.39 4.63
CA PRO A 294 -9.50 6.78 5.89
C PRO A 294 -10.43 5.58 5.70
N TRP A 295 -11.29 5.62 4.67
CA TRP A 295 -12.15 4.49 4.32
C TRP A 295 -11.34 3.26 3.89
N ASP A 296 -10.31 3.43 3.04
CA ASP A 296 -9.48 2.32 2.56
C ASP A 296 -8.67 1.67 3.71
N VAL A 297 -8.25 2.47 4.69
CA VAL A 297 -7.60 1.96 5.91
C VAL A 297 -8.60 1.17 6.77
N ALA A 298 -9.81 1.70 6.97
CA ALA A 298 -10.88 0.99 7.69
C ALA A 298 -11.25 -0.33 7.00
N GLU A 299 -11.32 -0.34 5.67
CA GLU A 299 -11.58 -1.56 4.90
C GLU A 299 -10.43 -2.57 5.05
N SER A 300 -9.16 -2.12 5.01
CA SER A 300 -8.00 -2.98 5.27
C SER A 300 -8.07 -3.63 6.65
N LEU A 301 -8.41 -2.86 7.68
CA LEU A 301 -8.62 -3.39 9.04
C LEU A 301 -9.80 -4.37 9.10
N SER A 302 -10.88 -4.10 8.37
CA SER A 302 -12.04 -5.00 8.25
C SER A 302 -11.66 -6.34 7.59
N LEU A 303 -10.90 -6.30 6.50
CA LEU A 303 -10.40 -7.49 5.81
C LEU A 303 -9.48 -8.33 6.71
N MET A 304 -8.63 -7.68 7.52
CA MET A 304 -7.81 -8.36 8.53
C MET A 304 -8.67 -9.03 9.61
N ALA A 305 -9.66 -8.30 10.15
CA ALA A 305 -10.53 -8.81 11.20
C ALA A 305 -11.39 -10.01 10.74
N LYS A 306 -11.75 -10.05 9.46
CA LYS A 306 -12.47 -11.16 8.82
C LYS A 306 -11.56 -12.30 8.37
N ALA A 307 -10.25 -12.20 8.57
CA ALA A 307 -9.23 -13.11 8.03
C ALA A 307 -9.32 -13.30 6.49
N SER A 308 -9.86 -12.31 5.78
CA SER A 308 -9.92 -12.31 4.31
C SER A 308 -8.54 -12.07 3.69
N ILE A 309 -7.64 -11.41 4.42
CA ILE A 309 -6.23 -11.19 4.08
C ILE A 309 -5.33 -11.67 5.20
N ASN A 310 -4.06 -11.96 4.89
CA ASN A 310 -3.09 -12.43 5.87
C ASN A 310 -1.92 -11.44 6.01
N PRO A 311 -1.99 -10.45 6.92
CA PRO A 311 -0.92 -9.48 7.08
C PRO A 311 0.41 -10.07 7.58
N SER A 312 0.39 -11.23 8.26
CA SER A 312 1.59 -11.83 8.85
C SER A 312 2.68 -12.15 7.83
N VAL A 313 2.30 -12.53 6.61
CA VAL A 313 3.22 -12.95 5.54
C VAL A 313 3.97 -11.77 4.89
N HIS A 314 3.54 -10.55 5.14
CA HIS A 314 4.19 -9.35 4.61
C HIS A 314 5.33 -8.84 5.49
N ILE A 315 5.42 -9.29 6.75
CA ILE A 315 6.44 -8.87 7.72
C ILE A 315 7.64 -9.82 7.64
N THR A 316 8.82 -9.27 7.37
CA THR A 316 10.05 -10.06 7.20
C THR A 316 11.19 -9.63 8.12
N ARG A 317 11.06 -8.51 8.79
CA ARG A 317 12.06 -7.99 9.74
C ARG A 317 11.37 -7.40 10.95
N ILE A 318 11.97 -7.66 12.12
CA ILE A 318 11.59 -7.06 13.41
C ILE A 318 12.83 -6.36 13.98
N ALA A 319 12.68 -5.12 14.39
CA ALA A 319 13.78 -4.31 14.92
C ALA A 319 13.28 -3.19 15.85
N ASP A 320 14.20 -2.42 16.38
CA ASP A 320 13.96 -1.19 17.13
C ASP A 320 14.35 0.07 16.33
N LEU A 321 14.22 1.24 16.95
CA LEU A 321 14.54 2.53 16.31
C LEU A 321 16.01 2.66 15.89
N ALA A 322 16.94 2.08 16.65
CA ALA A 322 18.37 2.17 16.37
C ALA A 322 18.75 1.51 15.03
N HIS A 323 17.96 0.53 14.59
CA HIS A 323 18.19 -0.22 13.37
C HIS A 323 17.57 0.41 12.10
N VAL A 324 16.73 1.45 12.24
CA VAL A 324 16.05 2.09 11.11
C VAL A 324 17.00 2.55 10.00
N PRO A 325 18.13 3.22 10.29
CA PRO A 325 19.07 3.60 9.23
C PRO A 325 19.61 2.42 8.43
N GLY A 326 19.94 1.32 9.11
CA GLY A 326 20.40 0.08 8.46
C GLY A 326 19.34 -0.57 7.58
N LEU A 327 18.08 -0.58 8.04
CA LEU A 327 16.93 -1.08 7.27
C LEU A 327 16.65 -0.23 6.02
N LEU A 328 16.77 1.09 6.12
CA LEU A 328 16.66 1.99 4.96
C LEU A 328 17.75 1.72 3.93
N MET A 329 18.99 1.43 4.38
CA MET A 329 20.06 1.04 3.47
C MET A 329 19.82 -0.33 2.82
N GLN A 330 19.34 -1.33 3.56
CA GLN A 330 18.93 -2.62 2.98
C GLN A 330 17.82 -2.43 1.93
N MET A 331 16.83 -1.59 2.22
CA MET A 331 15.75 -1.27 1.30
C MET A 331 16.27 -0.58 0.03
N LYS A 332 17.15 0.42 0.18
CA LYS A 332 17.81 1.12 -0.95
C LYS A 332 18.57 0.15 -1.87
N ASN A 333 19.22 -0.83 -1.28
CA ASN A 333 20.01 -1.85 -1.98
C ASN A 333 19.16 -3.05 -2.44
N GLN A 334 17.83 -2.99 -2.34
CA GLN A 334 16.89 -4.07 -2.68
C GLN A 334 17.12 -5.39 -1.91
N GLN A 335 17.72 -5.31 -0.72
CA GLN A 335 18.01 -6.44 0.17
C GLN A 335 16.92 -6.71 1.18
N LEU A 336 15.96 -5.78 1.32
CA LEU A 336 14.79 -5.94 2.17
C LEU A 336 13.60 -6.33 1.28
N ASP A 337 13.16 -7.57 1.41
CA ASP A 337 11.99 -8.09 0.71
C ASP A 337 10.85 -8.30 1.72
N GLY A 338 9.86 -7.41 1.68
CA GLY A 338 8.76 -7.33 2.64
C GLY A 338 8.82 -6.08 3.52
N LYS A 339 8.09 -6.12 4.63
CA LYS A 339 8.02 -5.00 5.59
C LYS A 339 8.87 -5.26 6.82
N ALA A 340 9.51 -4.19 7.30
CA ALA A 340 10.20 -4.20 8.60
C ALA A 340 9.31 -3.49 9.64
N MET A 341 9.00 -4.20 10.74
CA MET A 341 8.28 -3.64 11.89
C MET A 341 9.26 -3.15 12.94
N ILE A 342 9.02 -1.95 13.42
CA ILE A 342 9.81 -1.30 14.46
C ILE A 342 8.99 -1.29 15.75
N TYR A 343 9.59 -1.79 16.81
CA TYR A 343 9.04 -1.72 18.17
C TYR A 343 9.86 -0.71 18.99
N PRO A 344 9.43 0.56 19.06
CA PRO A 344 10.23 1.65 19.65
C PRO A 344 10.63 1.42 21.10
N HIS A 345 9.76 0.77 21.87
CA HIS A 345 9.98 0.49 23.31
C HIS A 345 10.66 -0.87 23.58
N ARG A 346 11.18 -1.54 22.54
CA ARG A 346 11.83 -2.86 22.68
C ARG A 346 13.23 -2.82 22.07
N PRO A 347 14.24 -2.32 22.82
CA PRO A 347 15.62 -2.33 22.37
C PRO A 347 16.06 -3.73 21.95
N SER A 348 16.69 -3.83 20.81
CA SER A 348 17.16 -5.07 20.20
C SER A 348 18.64 -4.96 19.84
N GLN A 349 19.41 -6.04 20.01
CA GLN A 349 20.81 -6.05 19.61
C GLN A 349 20.97 -6.27 18.10
N THR A 350 19.96 -6.85 17.44
CA THR A 350 20.04 -7.23 16.02
C THR A 350 18.67 -7.11 15.34
N ILE A 351 18.72 -6.95 14.02
CA ILE A 351 17.53 -7.08 13.17
C ILE A 351 17.15 -8.56 13.10
N ARG A 352 15.99 -8.93 13.62
CA ARG A 352 15.45 -10.30 13.53
C ARG A 352 14.83 -10.52 12.17
N GLN A 353 15.29 -11.54 11.44
CA GLN A 353 14.67 -11.99 10.20
C GLN A 353 13.59 -13.02 10.51
N VAL A 354 12.43 -12.87 9.86
CA VAL A 354 11.29 -13.78 10.01
C VAL A 354 10.71 -14.12 8.64
N SER A 355 10.05 -15.28 8.52
CA SER A 355 9.30 -15.66 7.31
C SER A 355 7.86 -15.14 7.35
N GLN A 356 7.33 -14.96 8.55
CA GLN A 356 6.04 -14.37 8.87
C GLN A 356 6.10 -13.85 10.31
N TRP A 357 5.14 -13.00 10.69
CA TRP A 357 5.02 -12.48 12.04
C TRP A 357 3.55 -12.55 12.47
N THR A 358 3.22 -13.58 13.23
CA THR A 358 1.85 -13.84 13.68
C THR A 358 1.48 -13.00 14.90
N GLN A 359 0.21 -12.98 15.24
CA GLN A 359 -0.26 -12.36 16.49
C GLN A 359 0.33 -13.02 17.73
N ASP A 360 0.52 -14.34 17.70
CA ASP A 360 1.15 -15.06 18.82
C ASP A 360 2.63 -14.72 18.92
N ASP A 361 3.35 -14.60 17.80
CA ASP A 361 4.75 -14.14 17.78
C ASP A 361 4.88 -12.75 18.40
N GLU A 362 3.98 -11.81 18.07
CA GLU A 362 3.99 -10.46 18.67
C GLU A 362 3.70 -10.51 20.17
N ARG A 363 2.68 -11.25 20.57
CA ARG A 363 2.34 -11.40 21.99
C ARG A 363 3.53 -11.93 22.81
N ASP A 364 4.17 -12.99 22.32
CA ASP A 364 5.30 -13.62 23.00
C ASP A 364 6.52 -12.70 23.01
N TYR A 365 6.77 -11.98 21.90
CA TYR A 365 7.83 -10.97 21.82
C TYR A 365 7.62 -9.82 22.79
N LEU A 366 6.38 -9.33 22.94
CA LEU A 366 6.06 -8.24 23.86
C LEU A 366 6.06 -8.71 25.34
N ALA A 367 5.77 -9.98 25.60
CA ALA A 367 5.81 -10.57 26.94
C ALA A 367 7.23 -10.91 27.43
N ALA A 368 8.17 -11.18 26.52
CA ALA A 368 9.56 -11.45 26.86
C ALA A 368 10.20 -10.22 27.53
N ARG A 369 10.88 -10.40 28.69
CA ARG A 369 11.53 -9.32 29.48
C ARG A 369 12.92 -8.99 28.93
#